data_aa8715b20de89421dd4e6a799c27cea7
#
_entry.id   aa8715b20de89421dd4e6a799c27cea7
#
_cell.length_a   1.000
_cell.length_b   1.000
_cell.length_c   1.000
_cell.angle_alpha   90.00
_cell.angle_beta   90.00
_cell.angle_gamma   90.00
#
_symmetry.space_group_name_H-M   'P 1'
#
loop_
_entity.id
_entity.type
_entity.pdbx_description
1 polymer ?
#
loop_
_entity_poly.entity_id
_entity_poly.type
_entity_poly.pdbx_seq_one_letter_code
_entity_poly.pdbx_strand_id
1 'polypeptide(L)'
;MTAVVGAQRRRGRIVGVGPDFCVFEAHLGGSALISLPAMSALWPERTTGAIPPAGARRPALELSLLAALSMLAEERSPVTLVTLGGDEIAGDLIAAGEDVLTVQTDPPARRLAHVRLSALARCELR
;
A
#
# COMPACT_ATOMS: atom_id res chain seq x y z
N MET A 1 6.38 -12.53 -7.79
CA MET A 1 6.99 -12.01 -6.55
C MET A 1 5.98 -12.09 -5.41
N THR A 2 6.41 -12.52 -4.27
CA THR A 2 5.57 -12.59 -3.07
C THR A 2 6.14 -11.65 -2.01
N ALA A 3 5.30 -10.75 -1.52
CA ALA A 3 5.65 -9.85 -0.44
C ALA A 3 4.96 -10.29 0.85
N VAL A 4 5.69 -10.27 1.95
CA VAL A 4 5.13 -10.49 3.28
C VAL A 4 4.94 -9.12 3.94
N VAL A 5 3.70 -8.74 4.15
CA VAL A 5 3.30 -7.42 4.65
C VAL A 5 2.48 -7.61 5.91
N GLY A 6 3.01 -7.17 7.05
CA GLY A 6 2.38 -7.48 8.33
C GLY A 6 2.29 -9.00 8.51
N ALA A 7 1.10 -9.50 8.77
CA ALA A 7 0.83 -10.93 8.94
C ALA A 7 0.38 -11.64 7.65
N GLN A 8 0.39 -10.95 6.52
CA GLN A 8 -0.16 -11.46 5.27
C GLN A 8 0.89 -11.59 4.18
N ARG A 9 0.67 -12.57 3.30
CA ARG A 9 1.46 -12.75 2.08
C ARG A 9 0.65 -12.29 0.87
N ARG A 10 1.30 -11.54 -0.02
CA ARG A 10 0.68 -11.07 -1.26
C ARG A 10 1.58 -11.42 -2.45
N ARG A 11 0.97 -11.97 -3.48
CA ARG A 11 1.66 -12.23 -4.75
C ARG A 11 1.32 -11.16 -5.76
N GLY A 12 2.33 -10.70 -6.45
CA GLY A 12 2.17 -9.66 -7.45
C GLY A 12 3.49 -9.11 -7.92
N ARG A 13 3.47 -7.88 -8.35
CA ARG A 13 4.61 -7.20 -8.93
C ARG A 13 4.77 -5.81 -8.33
N ILE A 14 6.00 -5.45 -7.98
CA ILE A 14 6.32 -4.09 -7.61
C ILE A 14 6.48 -3.27 -8.89
N VAL A 15 5.68 -2.21 -9.02
CA VAL A 15 5.70 -1.33 -10.20
C VAL A 15 6.27 0.06 -9.92
N GLY A 16 6.56 0.37 -8.68
CA GLY A 16 7.20 1.62 -8.30
C GLY A 16 7.71 1.55 -6.87
N VAL A 17 8.77 2.28 -6.57
CA VAL A 17 9.37 2.34 -5.22
C VAL A 17 9.60 3.79 -4.84
N GLY A 18 9.03 4.21 -3.73
CA GLY A 18 9.30 5.48 -3.09
C GLY A 18 10.28 5.33 -1.93
N PRO A 19 10.59 6.42 -1.21
CA PRO A 19 11.52 6.37 -0.10
C PRO A 19 11.02 5.54 1.10
N ASP A 20 9.72 5.41 1.27
CA ASP A 20 9.11 4.74 2.42
C ASP A 20 7.94 3.81 2.05
N PHE A 21 7.68 3.62 0.77
CA PHE A 21 6.61 2.75 0.29
C PHE A 21 6.94 2.17 -1.08
N CYS A 22 6.16 1.18 -1.50
CA CYS A 22 6.18 0.72 -2.88
C CYS A 22 4.75 0.59 -3.42
N VAL A 23 4.63 0.64 -4.74
CA VAL A 23 3.38 0.38 -5.43
C VAL A 23 3.41 -1.06 -5.91
N PHE A 24 2.39 -1.81 -5.56
CA PHE A 24 2.31 -3.24 -5.81
C PHE A 24 1.05 -3.55 -6.61
N GLU A 25 1.21 -4.25 -7.72
CA GLU A 25 0.08 -4.80 -8.48
C GLU A 25 -0.11 -6.25 -8.07
N ALA A 26 -1.27 -6.55 -7.50
CA ALA A 26 -1.60 -7.91 -7.10
C ALA A 26 -1.81 -8.80 -8.32
N HIS A 27 -1.40 -10.05 -8.21
CA HIS A 27 -1.52 -11.05 -9.28
C HIS A 27 -2.98 -11.24 -9.73
N LEU A 28 -3.91 -11.16 -8.80
CA LEU A 28 -5.35 -11.30 -9.07
C LEU A 28 -6.04 -9.98 -9.41
N GLY A 29 -5.28 -8.92 -9.64
CA GLY A 29 -5.79 -7.60 -9.94
C GLY A 29 -5.80 -6.67 -8.72
N GLY A 30 -5.86 -5.36 -9.00
CA GLY A 30 -5.81 -4.33 -7.98
C GLY A 30 -4.40 -3.86 -7.66
N SER A 31 -4.31 -2.63 -7.22
CA SER A 31 -3.05 -1.99 -6.83
C SER A 31 -3.07 -1.66 -5.36
N ALA A 32 -1.92 -1.67 -4.74
CA ALA A 32 -1.77 -1.30 -3.33
C ALA A 32 -0.52 -0.47 -3.12
N LEU A 33 -0.60 0.47 -2.18
CA LEU A 33 0.56 1.15 -1.63
C LEU A 33 0.98 0.39 -0.38
N ILE A 34 2.19 -0.13 -0.37
CA ILE A 34 2.70 -0.91 0.77
C ILE A 34 3.74 -0.09 1.50
N SER A 35 3.54 0.10 2.80
CA SER A 35 4.53 0.73 3.67
C SER A 35 5.77 -0.16 3.75
N LEU A 36 6.95 0.36 3.41
CA LEU A 36 8.19 -0.43 3.47
C LEU A 36 8.49 -0.94 4.88
N PRO A 37 8.31 -0.15 5.94
CA PRO A 37 8.48 -0.68 7.30
C PRO A 37 7.59 -1.86 7.65
N ALA A 38 6.44 -1.99 6.99
CA ALA A 38 5.52 -3.12 7.22
C ALA A 38 5.90 -4.37 6.44
N MET A 39 6.75 -4.24 5.45
CA MET A 39 7.20 -5.36 4.63
C MET A 39 8.34 -6.09 5.34
N SER A 40 8.11 -7.33 5.74
CA SER A 40 9.10 -8.13 6.46
C SER A 40 9.94 -9.02 5.55
N ALA A 41 9.42 -9.37 4.38
CA ALA A 41 10.13 -10.22 3.43
C ALA A 41 9.62 -10.02 2.01
N LEU A 42 10.50 -10.29 1.07
CA LEU A 42 10.19 -10.25 -0.35
C LEU A 42 10.78 -11.52 -0.99
N TRP A 43 9.91 -12.30 -1.61
CA TRP A 43 10.30 -13.55 -2.26
C TRP A 43 10.19 -13.37 -3.77
N PRO A 44 11.31 -13.13 -4.47
CA PRO A 44 11.28 -13.05 -5.92
C PRO A 44 10.84 -14.39 -6.50
N GLU A 45 10.09 -14.36 -7.59
CA GLU A 45 9.81 -15.57 -8.33
C GLU A 45 11.10 -16.12 -8.94
N ARG A 46 11.20 -17.44 -8.98
CA ARG A 46 12.29 -18.10 -9.72
C ARG A 46 12.10 -17.82 -11.20
N THR A 47 12.74 -16.79 -11.67
CA THR A 47 13.03 -16.72 -13.09
C THR A 47 14.19 -17.68 -13.36
N THR A 48 14.02 -18.61 -14.28
CA THR A 48 15.03 -19.54 -14.72
C THR A 48 16.35 -18.81 -15.03
N GLY A 49 17.26 -18.76 -14.07
CA GLY A 49 18.66 -18.47 -14.28
C GLY A 49 19.10 -17.06 -14.63
N ALA A 50 18.23 -16.09 -14.73
CA ALA A 50 18.64 -14.75 -15.08
C ALA A 50 18.58 -13.83 -13.87
N ILE A 51 19.73 -13.44 -13.38
CA ILE A 51 19.88 -12.22 -12.61
C ILE A 51 19.38 -11.09 -13.51
N PRO A 52 18.39 -10.29 -13.10
CA PRO A 52 17.95 -9.16 -13.92
C PRO A 52 19.15 -8.28 -14.27
N PRO A 53 19.31 -7.86 -15.54
CA PRO A 53 20.41 -6.98 -15.89
C PRO A 53 20.38 -5.75 -14.97
N ALA A 54 21.57 -5.25 -14.65
CA ALA A 54 21.76 -4.13 -13.74
C ALA A 54 21.03 -2.83 -14.13
N GLY A 55 20.34 -2.80 -15.26
CA GLY A 55 19.51 -1.68 -15.70
C GLY A 55 18.00 -1.88 -15.58
N ALA A 56 17.53 -3.04 -15.12
CA ALA A 56 16.11 -3.29 -14.93
C ALA A 56 15.62 -2.67 -13.60
N ARG A 57 15.73 -1.35 -13.51
CA ARG A 57 15.27 -0.61 -12.34
C ARG A 57 13.80 -0.31 -12.47
N ARG A 58 13.05 -0.56 -11.40
CA ARG A 58 11.69 -0.09 -11.28
C ARG A 58 11.68 1.43 -11.15
N PRO A 59 10.63 2.12 -11.63
CA PRO A 59 10.56 3.57 -11.48
C PRO A 59 10.73 3.99 -10.03
N ALA A 60 11.67 4.89 -9.78
CA ALA A 60 11.80 5.54 -8.49
C ALA A 60 10.76 6.64 -8.38
N LEU A 61 10.03 6.66 -7.28
CA LEU A 61 9.05 7.68 -6.98
C LEU A 61 9.67 8.71 -6.03
N GLU A 62 9.45 9.98 -6.32
CA GLU A 62 10.01 11.09 -5.54
C GLU A 62 9.05 11.61 -4.47
N LEU A 63 7.99 10.86 -4.17
CA LEU A 63 7.03 11.24 -3.14
C LEU A 63 7.00 10.21 -2.02
N SER A 64 6.68 10.69 -0.81
CA SER A 64 6.50 9.83 0.35
C SER A 64 5.14 9.13 0.30
N LEU A 65 4.99 8.10 1.14
CA LEU A 65 3.69 7.44 1.33
C LEU A 65 2.62 8.46 1.75
N LEU A 66 2.95 9.35 2.68
CA LEU A 66 2.01 10.37 3.13
C LEU A 66 1.59 11.30 1.98
N ALA A 67 2.52 11.70 1.12
CA ALA A 67 2.21 12.53 -0.04
C ALA A 67 1.28 11.80 -1.01
N ALA A 68 1.53 10.52 -1.27
CA ALA A 68 0.68 9.70 -2.12
C ALA A 68 -0.72 9.55 -1.53
N LEU A 69 -0.82 9.29 -0.23
CA LEU A 69 -2.11 9.18 0.46
C LEU A 69 -2.85 10.52 0.48
N SER A 70 -2.14 11.63 0.61
CA SER A 70 -2.74 12.97 0.54
C SER A 70 -3.38 13.23 -0.81
N MET A 71 -2.75 12.79 -1.90
CA MET A 71 -3.32 12.91 -3.24
C MET A 71 -4.60 12.07 -3.37
N LEU A 72 -4.60 10.87 -2.82
CA LEU A 72 -5.80 10.02 -2.80
C LEU A 72 -6.92 10.66 -1.97
N ALA A 73 -6.57 11.29 -0.86
CA ALA A 73 -7.54 11.97 0.00
C ALA A 73 -8.17 13.19 -0.68
N GLU A 74 -7.41 13.94 -1.45
CA GLU A 74 -7.94 15.06 -2.24
C GLU A 74 -9.02 14.61 -3.22
N GLU A 75 -8.85 13.45 -3.80
CA GLU A 75 -9.80 12.85 -4.73
C GLU A 75 -10.90 12.04 -4.03
N ARG A 76 -10.84 11.93 -2.71
CA ARG A 76 -11.73 11.07 -1.91
C ARG A 76 -11.80 9.65 -2.45
N SER A 77 -10.63 9.11 -2.75
CA SER A 77 -10.51 7.80 -3.39
C SER A 77 -11.03 6.67 -2.49
N PRO A 78 -11.79 5.73 -3.05
CA PRO A 78 -12.21 4.55 -2.30
C PRO A 78 -11.01 3.62 -2.08
N VAL A 79 -10.77 3.26 -0.84
CA VAL A 79 -9.63 2.45 -0.44
C VAL A 79 -10.01 1.41 0.61
N THR A 80 -9.15 0.44 0.79
CA THR A 80 -9.16 -0.44 1.96
C THR A 80 -7.81 -0.28 2.66
N LEU A 81 -7.82 0.28 3.85
CA LEU A 81 -6.63 0.37 4.68
C LEU A 81 -6.48 -0.91 5.48
N VAL A 82 -5.30 -1.49 5.45
CA VAL A 82 -4.99 -2.68 6.24
C VAL A 82 -3.91 -2.32 7.24
N THR A 83 -4.19 -2.56 8.52
CA THR A 83 -3.26 -2.27 9.59
C THR A 83 -2.23 -3.37 9.77
N LEU A 84 -1.18 -3.08 10.53
CA LEU A 84 -0.16 -4.08 10.88
C LEU A 84 -0.75 -5.29 11.60
N GLY A 85 -1.83 -5.10 12.36
CA GLY A 85 -2.55 -6.17 13.04
C GLY A 85 -3.49 -6.96 12.15
N GLY A 86 -3.67 -6.56 10.89
CA GLY A 86 -4.55 -7.24 9.94
C GLY A 86 -5.98 -6.71 9.88
N ASP A 87 -6.31 -5.68 10.62
CA ASP A 87 -7.65 -5.06 10.53
C ASP A 87 -7.82 -4.35 9.19
N GLU A 88 -8.99 -4.50 8.61
CA GLU A 88 -9.34 -3.88 7.33
C GLU A 88 -10.39 -2.79 7.55
N ILE A 89 -10.11 -1.62 6.98
CA ILE A 89 -11.01 -0.47 7.06
C ILE A 89 -11.28 0.01 5.63
N ALA A 90 -12.48 -0.22 5.16
CA ALA A 90 -12.88 0.11 3.80
C ALA A 90 -13.76 1.37 3.77
N GLY A 91 -13.49 2.25 2.83
CA GLY A 91 -14.25 3.48 2.67
C GLY A 91 -13.52 4.47 1.79
N ASP A 92 -13.96 5.72 1.86
CA ASP A 92 -13.33 6.82 1.14
C ASP A 92 -12.27 7.48 2.02
N LEU A 93 -11.06 7.59 1.52
CA LEU A 93 -10.00 8.31 2.20
C LEU A 93 -10.28 9.80 2.06
N ILE A 94 -10.57 10.49 3.17
CA ILE A 94 -10.99 11.89 3.14
C ILE A 94 -9.94 12.86 3.68
N ALA A 95 -8.99 12.38 4.44
CA ALA A 95 -7.90 13.20 4.95
C ALA A 95 -6.66 12.37 5.24
N ALA A 96 -5.51 12.97 5.00
CA ALA A 96 -4.21 12.39 5.35
C ALA A 96 -3.38 13.49 6.02
N GLY A 97 -3.34 13.48 7.34
CA GLY A 97 -2.50 14.34 8.14
C GLY A 97 -1.14 13.68 8.40
N GLU A 98 -0.24 14.38 9.07
CA GLU A 98 1.12 13.88 9.29
C GLU A 98 1.17 12.51 9.97
N ASP A 99 0.27 12.26 10.90
CA ASP A 99 0.28 11.04 11.70
C ASP A 99 -0.98 10.20 11.55
N VAL A 100 -2.04 10.75 10.99
CA VAL A 100 -3.37 10.12 11.01
C VAL A 100 -4.05 10.21 9.67
N LEU A 101 -4.57 9.07 9.22
CA LEU A 101 -5.43 8.95 8.05
C LEU A 101 -6.88 8.90 8.52
N THR A 102 -7.76 9.58 7.84
CA THR A 102 -9.20 9.55 8.13
C THR A 102 -9.95 8.95 6.96
N VAL A 103 -10.73 7.93 7.24
CA VAL A 103 -11.57 7.22 6.27
C VAL A 103 -13.02 7.34 6.69
N GLN A 104 -13.87 7.72 5.75
CA GLN A 104 -15.30 7.59 5.92
C GLN A 104 -15.70 6.19 5.47
N THR A 105 -16.08 5.36 6.44
CA THR A 105 -16.37 3.95 6.14
C THR A 105 -17.58 3.77 5.24
N ASP A 106 -17.61 2.64 4.54
CA ASP A 106 -18.69 2.32 3.62
C ASP A 106 -20.06 2.23 4.34
N PRO A 107 -21.18 2.49 3.58
CA PRO A 107 -22.51 2.24 4.12
C PRO A 107 -22.66 0.78 4.60
N PRO A 108 -23.54 0.50 5.56
CA PRO A 108 -24.48 1.46 6.19
C PRO A 108 -23.90 2.28 7.34
N ALA A 109 -22.74 1.91 7.87
CA ALA A 109 -22.20 2.53 9.09
C ALA A 109 -21.78 4.00 8.91
N ARG A 110 -21.12 4.33 7.80
CA ARG A 110 -20.62 5.68 7.46
C ARG A 110 -19.99 6.41 8.63
N ARG A 111 -19.04 5.75 9.29
CA ARG A 111 -18.31 6.33 10.41
C ARG A 111 -16.99 6.93 9.93
N LEU A 112 -16.48 7.85 10.72
CA LEU A 112 -15.11 8.30 10.52
C LEU A 112 -14.17 7.39 11.31
N ALA A 113 -13.27 6.74 10.61
CA ALA A 113 -12.22 5.94 11.20
C ALA A 113 -10.89 6.67 11.08
N HIS A 114 -10.15 6.71 12.16
CA HIS A 114 -8.81 7.32 12.18
C HIS A 114 -7.76 6.22 12.35
N VAL A 115 -6.83 6.18 11.40
CA VAL A 115 -5.76 5.18 11.39
C VAL A 115 -4.43 5.90 11.50
N ARG A 116 -3.62 5.51 12.45
CA ARG A 116 -2.26 6.07 12.56
C ARG A 116 -1.44 5.63 11.36
N LEU A 117 -0.72 6.55 10.77
CA LEU A 117 0.15 6.25 9.63
C LEU A 117 1.17 5.17 9.97
N SER A 118 1.72 5.19 11.20
CA SER A 118 2.67 4.19 11.67
C SER A 118 2.07 2.79 11.83
N ALA A 119 0.75 2.68 11.90
CA ALA A 119 0.05 1.40 12.02
C ALA A 119 -0.41 0.86 10.65
N LEU A 120 -0.23 1.61 9.59
CA LEU A 120 -0.64 1.20 8.25
C LEU A 120 0.33 0.19 7.67
N ALA A 121 -0.18 -0.96 7.25
CA ALA A 121 0.59 -1.94 6.49
C ALA A 121 0.49 -1.66 4.99
N ARG A 122 -0.73 -1.48 4.49
CA ARG A 122 -0.95 -1.18 3.08
C ARG A 122 -2.28 -0.43 2.87
N CYS A 123 -2.36 0.26 1.76
CA CYS A 123 -3.58 0.89 1.27
C CYS A 123 -3.92 0.25 -0.07
N GLU A 124 -4.99 -0.52 -0.11
CA GLU A 124 -5.49 -1.12 -1.34
C GLU A 124 -6.40 -0.13 -2.06
N LEU A 125 -6.16 0.09 -3.34
CA LEU A 125 -6.99 0.96 -4.18
C LEU A 125 -8.17 0.16 -4.73
N ARG A 126 -9.34 0.72 -4.60
CA ARG A 126 -10.57 0.07 -5.11
C ARG A 126 -11.03 0.69 -6.42
#